data_fbd4abaa93b3f0b8125252ffe810c2c4
#
_entry.id   fbd4abaa93b3f0b8125252ffe810c2c4
#
_cell.length_a   1.000
_cell.length_b   1.000
_cell.length_c   1.000
_cell.angle_alpha   90.00
_cell.angle_beta   90.00
_cell.angle_gamma   90.00
#
_symmetry.space_group_name_H-M   'P 1'
#
loop_
_entity.id
_entity.type
_entity.pdbx_description
1 polymer ?
#
loop_
_entity_poly.entity_id
_entity_poly.type
_entity_poly.pdbx_seq_one_letter_code
_entity_poly.pdbx_strand_id
1 'polypeptide(L)'
;MLRLFVLRRENKVRVGLDIGSTTIKCVVLGEHDELLYSTYERHYSHILEKAQELLRRIDAEQLHGCKALLSISGSAGMGLADSCGVPFVQEVFSTRVAVKRFMPKTDCVIELGGEDAKILFLTNGTEVRMNGSCAGGTGAFIDQMATLLKMSADEMNKAAEQAQRTYTIASRCGVFAKSDVQPLINQGARTEDIAASIYKAVVNQTIAGLAQGRPIKGNILYLGGPLTFSTVLRKSFDEALNVTGTCPENSLLYVALGAALYADKEFVLTEVAAALDRYAATATYASEPPLFASKEEYETFHARHMSHSVPRV
;
A
#
# COMPACT_ATOMS: atom_id res chain seq x y z
N MET A 1 -2.22 14.95 -32.36
CA MET A 1 -2.56 13.86 -33.28
C MET A 1 -2.69 12.60 -32.43
N LEU A 2 -3.90 12.37 -31.85
CA LEU A 2 -4.20 11.21 -31.01
C LEU A 2 -4.12 9.96 -31.89
N ARG A 3 -3.17 9.06 -31.60
CA ARG A 3 -3.21 7.70 -32.13
C ARG A 3 -4.35 6.95 -31.41
N LEU A 4 -5.51 6.90 -32.02
CA LEU A 4 -6.51 5.89 -31.72
C LEU A 4 -5.89 4.53 -32.07
N PHE A 5 -5.34 3.83 -31.11
CA PHE A 5 -5.10 2.39 -31.22
C PHE A 5 -6.48 1.70 -31.14
N VAL A 6 -7.09 1.51 -32.30
CA VAL A 6 -8.18 0.53 -32.44
C VAL A 6 -7.53 -0.82 -32.16
N LEU A 7 -7.72 -1.34 -30.96
CA LEU A 7 -7.32 -2.70 -30.59
C LEU A 7 -8.02 -3.66 -31.57
N ARG A 8 -7.26 -4.23 -32.50
CA ARG A 8 -7.75 -5.28 -33.39
C ARG A 8 -8.23 -6.43 -32.51
N ARG A 9 -9.34 -7.07 -32.89
CA ARG A 9 -10.08 -8.14 -32.19
C ARG A 9 -9.27 -9.40 -31.78
N GLU A 10 -7.95 -9.44 -31.95
CA GLU A 10 -7.09 -10.60 -31.70
C GLU A 10 -6.04 -10.38 -30.59
N ASN A 11 -5.80 -9.16 -30.14
CA ASN A 11 -4.77 -8.91 -29.11
C ASN A 11 -5.35 -9.12 -27.72
N LYS A 12 -4.86 -10.15 -27.01
CA LYS A 12 -5.25 -10.43 -25.61
C LYS A 12 -4.70 -9.36 -24.68
N VAL A 13 -5.56 -8.43 -24.32
CA VAL A 13 -5.27 -7.41 -23.32
C VAL A 13 -5.42 -8.04 -21.91
N ARG A 14 -4.50 -7.70 -21.01
CA ARG A 14 -4.50 -8.19 -19.63
C ARG A 14 -4.66 -7.03 -18.66
N VAL A 15 -5.56 -7.18 -17.74
CA VAL A 15 -5.87 -6.20 -16.69
C VAL A 15 -5.52 -6.79 -15.33
N GLY A 16 -4.77 -6.05 -14.55
CA GLY A 16 -4.44 -6.39 -13.17
C GLY A 16 -4.89 -5.29 -12.22
N LEU A 17 -5.69 -5.66 -11.24
CA LEU A 17 -6.11 -4.79 -10.15
C LEU A 17 -5.34 -5.16 -8.87
N ASP A 18 -4.78 -4.17 -8.20
CA ASP A 18 -4.26 -4.28 -6.85
C ASP A 18 -5.09 -3.39 -5.92
N ILE A 19 -5.89 -4.02 -5.08
CA ILE A 19 -6.77 -3.36 -4.12
C ILE A 19 -6.17 -3.53 -2.73
N GLY A 20 -5.29 -2.60 -2.36
CA GLY A 20 -4.62 -2.60 -1.07
C GLY A 20 -5.46 -1.92 0.03
N SER A 21 -4.90 -1.82 1.24
CA SER A 21 -5.58 -1.22 2.41
C SER A 21 -5.88 0.27 2.27
N THR A 22 -5.07 1.02 1.51
CA THR A 22 -5.19 2.49 1.37
C THR A 22 -5.39 2.96 -0.06
N THR A 23 -4.98 2.15 -1.04
CA THR A 23 -4.93 2.53 -2.45
C THR A 23 -5.42 1.43 -3.36
N ILE A 24 -6.00 1.82 -4.49
CA ILE A 24 -6.29 0.94 -5.62
C ILE A 24 -5.36 1.29 -6.78
N LYS A 25 -4.82 0.28 -7.42
CA LYS A 25 -3.99 0.43 -8.62
C LYS A 25 -4.53 -0.48 -9.70
N CYS A 26 -4.43 -0.03 -10.92
CA CYS A 26 -4.72 -0.86 -12.07
C CYS A 26 -3.66 -0.70 -13.14
N VAL A 27 -3.41 -1.77 -13.85
CA VAL A 27 -2.62 -1.76 -15.07
C VAL A 27 -3.36 -2.48 -16.19
N VAL A 28 -3.15 -2.00 -17.41
CA VAL A 28 -3.58 -2.67 -18.63
C VAL A 28 -2.32 -2.97 -19.44
N LEU A 29 -2.06 -4.24 -19.69
CA LEU A 29 -0.94 -4.72 -20.47
C LEU A 29 -1.41 -5.19 -21.86
N GLY A 30 -0.65 -4.85 -22.88
CA GLY A 30 -0.81 -5.38 -24.21
C GLY A 30 -0.24 -6.81 -24.35
N GLU A 31 -0.22 -7.31 -25.57
CA GLU A 31 0.18 -8.69 -25.89
C GLU A 31 1.64 -8.98 -25.54
N HIS A 32 2.51 -7.98 -25.68
CA HIS A 32 3.95 -8.10 -25.45
C HIS A 32 4.40 -7.52 -24.10
N ASP A 33 3.49 -7.44 -23.12
CA ASP A 33 3.71 -6.89 -21.79
C ASP A 33 3.98 -5.37 -21.76
N GLU A 34 3.67 -4.66 -22.83
CA GLU A 34 3.74 -3.20 -22.85
C GLU A 34 2.63 -2.60 -21.97
N LEU A 35 3.00 -1.60 -21.18
CA LEU A 35 2.05 -0.90 -20.32
C LEU A 35 1.23 0.10 -21.15
N LEU A 36 -0.05 -0.22 -21.38
CA LEU A 36 -0.97 0.61 -22.15
C LEU A 36 -1.66 1.66 -21.29
N TYR A 37 -1.98 1.30 -20.04
CA TYR A 37 -2.64 2.17 -19.09
C TYR A 37 -2.22 1.81 -17.67
N SER A 38 -2.15 2.80 -16.80
CA SER A 38 -1.96 2.58 -15.37
C SER A 38 -2.61 3.69 -14.55
N THR A 39 -3.04 3.33 -13.34
CA THR A 39 -3.53 4.29 -12.36
C THR A 39 -3.14 3.87 -10.95
N TYR A 40 -3.00 4.88 -10.08
CA TYR A 40 -2.73 4.76 -8.65
C TYR A 40 -3.60 5.79 -7.92
N GLU A 41 -4.57 5.34 -7.16
CA GLU A 41 -5.54 6.21 -6.49
C GLU A 41 -5.76 5.80 -5.04
N ARG A 42 -5.98 6.78 -4.16
CA ARG A 42 -6.46 6.52 -2.79
C ARG A 42 -7.96 6.26 -2.82
N HIS A 43 -8.42 5.24 -2.11
CA HIS A 43 -9.85 4.89 -2.03
C HIS A 43 -10.55 5.47 -0.79
N TYR A 44 -9.82 5.96 0.21
CA TYR A 44 -10.39 6.56 1.43
C TYR A 44 -11.49 5.70 2.07
N SER A 45 -11.29 4.39 2.13
CA SER A 45 -12.23 3.35 2.59
C SER A 45 -13.47 3.14 1.69
N HIS A 46 -13.62 3.88 0.57
CA HIS A 46 -14.64 3.67 -0.45
C HIS A 46 -14.16 2.65 -1.49
N ILE A 47 -13.78 1.45 -1.01
CA ILE A 47 -13.08 0.45 -1.83
C ILE A 47 -13.96 -0.03 -2.98
N LEU A 48 -15.20 -0.35 -2.67
CA LEU A 48 -16.15 -0.93 -3.63
C LEU A 48 -16.52 0.05 -4.73
N GLU A 49 -16.90 1.27 -4.35
CA GLU A 49 -17.25 2.36 -5.27
C GLU A 49 -16.06 2.70 -6.19
N LYS A 50 -14.85 2.75 -5.62
CA LYS A 50 -13.63 3.02 -6.41
C LYS A 50 -13.29 1.89 -7.37
N ALA A 51 -13.47 0.64 -6.97
CA ALA A 51 -13.26 -0.49 -7.87
C ALA A 51 -14.25 -0.48 -9.04
N GLN A 52 -15.53 -0.20 -8.77
CA GLN A 52 -16.58 -0.09 -9.79
C GLN A 52 -16.31 1.07 -10.76
N GLU A 53 -16.01 2.26 -10.24
CA GLU A 53 -15.65 3.44 -11.03
C GLU A 53 -14.48 3.14 -11.96
N LEU A 54 -13.43 2.54 -11.42
CA LEU A 54 -12.21 2.22 -12.15
C LEU A 54 -12.46 1.20 -13.26
N LEU A 55 -13.20 0.11 -12.99
CA LEU A 55 -13.54 -0.89 -13.99
C LEU A 55 -14.33 -0.28 -15.16
N ARG A 56 -15.34 0.56 -14.87
CA ARG A 56 -16.11 1.25 -15.89
C ARG A 56 -15.27 2.23 -16.71
N ARG A 57 -14.37 2.97 -16.05
CA ARG A 57 -13.46 3.90 -16.71
C ARG A 57 -12.49 3.19 -17.65
N ILE A 58 -11.88 2.09 -17.20
CA ILE A 58 -10.97 1.30 -18.04
C ILE A 58 -11.71 0.71 -19.23
N ASP A 59 -12.92 0.19 -19.03
CA ASP A 59 -13.73 -0.33 -20.13
C ASP A 59 -14.01 0.77 -21.16
N ALA A 60 -14.44 1.94 -20.73
CA ALA A 60 -14.76 3.06 -21.62
C ALA A 60 -13.53 3.62 -22.35
N GLU A 61 -12.39 3.72 -21.69
CA GLU A 61 -11.20 4.38 -22.23
C GLU A 61 -10.28 3.44 -23.01
N GLN A 62 -10.22 2.15 -22.64
CA GLN A 62 -9.22 1.20 -23.13
C GLN A 62 -9.83 0.02 -23.89
N LEU A 63 -10.95 -0.55 -23.39
CA LEU A 63 -11.48 -1.81 -23.89
C LEU A 63 -12.71 -1.66 -24.78
N HIS A 64 -13.51 -0.61 -24.59
CA HIS A 64 -14.72 -0.32 -25.38
C HIS A 64 -15.70 -1.51 -25.46
N GLY A 65 -15.92 -2.20 -24.33
CA GLY A 65 -16.79 -3.37 -24.23
C GLY A 65 -16.11 -4.68 -24.69
N CYS A 66 -14.84 -4.66 -25.05
CA CYS A 66 -14.12 -5.88 -25.41
C CYS A 66 -13.73 -6.67 -24.14
N LYS A 67 -13.62 -8.00 -24.32
CA LYS A 67 -13.11 -8.87 -23.25
C LYS A 67 -11.62 -8.63 -23.02
N ALA A 68 -11.21 -8.72 -21.75
CA ALA A 68 -9.82 -8.75 -21.35
C ALA A 68 -9.59 -9.87 -20.34
N LEU A 69 -8.37 -10.39 -20.27
CA LEU A 69 -7.94 -11.25 -19.20
C LEU A 69 -7.84 -10.38 -17.92
N LEU A 70 -8.47 -10.81 -16.83
CA LEU A 70 -8.53 -10.04 -15.59
C LEU A 70 -8.14 -10.88 -14.39
N SER A 71 -7.36 -10.30 -13.50
CA SER A 71 -7.21 -10.81 -12.14
C SER A 71 -7.10 -9.68 -11.12
N ILE A 72 -7.43 -10.00 -9.87
CA ILE A 72 -7.43 -9.08 -8.73
C ILE A 72 -6.40 -9.57 -7.72
N SER A 73 -5.70 -8.61 -7.10
CA SER A 73 -4.77 -8.80 -6.00
C SER A 73 -5.04 -7.74 -4.92
N GLY A 74 -4.22 -7.76 -3.87
CA GLY A 74 -4.30 -6.78 -2.79
C GLY A 74 -5.08 -7.27 -1.58
N SER A 75 -4.71 -6.74 -0.40
CA SER A 75 -5.27 -7.18 0.88
C SER A 75 -6.78 -6.97 1.01
N ALA A 76 -7.34 -5.97 0.33
CA ALA A 76 -8.79 -5.72 0.28
C ALA A 76 -9.48 -6.33 -0.97
N GLY A 77 -8.71 -6.96 -1.87
CA GLY A 77 -9.21 -7.48 -3.15
C GLY A 77 -9.89 -8.84 -3.09
N MET A 78 -9.59 -9.69 -2.10
CA MET A 78 -10.04 -11.08 -2.06
C MET A 78 -11.56 -11.20 -2.06
N GLY A 79 -12.25 -10.50 -1.17
CA GLY A 79 -13.71 -10.56 -1.09
C GLY A 79 -14.41 -10.01 -2.34
N LEU A 80 -13.83 -8.99 -2.99
CA LEU A 80 -14.35 -8.47 -4.25
C LEU A 80 -14.14 -9.48 -5.39
N ALA A 81 -12.97 -10.09 -5.47
CA ALA A 81 -12.65 -11.11 -6.46
C ALA A 81 -13.65 -12.29 -6.38
N ASP A 82 -13.87 -12.81 -5.16
CA ASP A 82 -14.82 -13.89 -4.91
C ASP A 82 -16.26 -13.51 -5.30
N SER A 83 -16.68 -12.29 -4.97
CA SER A 83 -18.05 -11.82 -5.23
C SER A 83 -18.39 -11.67 -6.72
N CYS A 84 -17.41 -11.46 -7.58
CA CYS A 84 -17.57 -11.33 -9.02
C CYS A 84 -16.96 -12.49 -9.82
N GLY A 85 -16.44 -13.54 -9.16
CA GLY A 85 -15.87 -14.72 -9.80
C GLY A 85 -14.58 -14.46 -10.57
N VAL A 86 -13.89 -13.37 -10.26
CA VAL A 86 -12.59 -13.02 -10.84
C VAL A 86 -11.47 -13.75 -10.09
N PRO A 87 -10.46 -14.32 -10.77
CA PRO A 87 -9.32 -14.94 -10.10
C PRO A 87 -8.60 -13.96 -9.16
N PHE A 88 -8.35 -14.41 -7.93
CA PHE A 88 -7.51 -13.68 -6.97
C PHE A 88 -6.07 -14.19 -7.01
N VAL A 89 -5.13 -13.27 -7.03
CA VAL A 89 -3.69 -13.56 -7.00
C VAL A 89 -3.08 -12.94 -5.75
N GLN A 90 -2.42 -13.73 -4.94
CA GLN A 90 -1.80 -13.28 -3.71
C GLN A 90 -0.67 -12.26 -4.00
N GLU A 91 -0.59 -11.16 -3.23
CA GLU A 91 0.30 -10.01 -3.47
C GLU A 91 1.77 -10.39 -3.67
N VAL A 92 2.31 -11.20 -2.75
CA VAL A 92 3.72 -11.60 -2.79
C VAL A 92 4.02 -12.42 -4.06
N PHE A 93 3.08 -13.27 -4.47
CA PHE A 93 3.21 -14.01 -5.72
C PHE A 93 3.17 -13.06 -6.92
N SER A 94 2.25 -12.10 -6.93
CA SER A 94 2.15 -11.06 -7.96
C SER A 94 3.44 -10.25 -8.06
N THR A 95 3.95 -9.73 -6.94
CA THR A 95 5.23 -8.99 -6.91
C THR A 95 6.35 -9.85 -7.50
N ARG A 96 6.45 -11.13 -7.11
CA ARG A 96 7.47 -12.05 -7.66
C ARG A 96 7.36 -12.27 -9.15
N VAL A 97 6.15 -12.43 -9.68
CA VAL A 97 5.90 -12.59 -11.13
C VAL A 97 6.38 -11.35 -11.89
N ALA A 98 5.98 -10.16 -11.42
CA ALA A 98 6.38 -8.90 -12.03
C ALA A 98 7.91 -8.67 -11.97
N VAL A 99 8.52 -8.92 -10.82
CA VAL A 99 9.98 -8.78 -10.64
C VAL A 99 10.73 -9.73 -11.58
N LYS A 100 10.30 -11.00 -11.68
CA LYS A 100 10.91 -11.96 -12.58
C LYS A 100 10.83 -11.52 -14.05
N ARG A 101 9.74 -10.85 -14.43
CA ARG A 101 9.51 -10.38 -15.80
C ARG A 101 10.29 -9.13 -16.14
N PHE A 102 10.24 -8.12 -15.27
CA PHE A 102 10.75 -6.78 -15.57
C PHE A 102 12.13 -6.50 -14.97
N MET A 103 12.46 -7.14 -13.85
CA MET A 103 13.72 -6.93 -13.10
C MET A 103 14.38 -8.27 -12.72
N PRO A 104 14.71 -9.15 -13.72
CA PRO A 104 15.09 -10.55 -13.45
C PRO A 104 16.42 -10.72 -12.69
N LYS A 105 17.23 -9.67 -12.57
CA LYS A 105 18.50 -9.69 -11.81
C LYS A 105 18.33 -9.30 -10.35
N THR A 106 17.10 -9.09 -9.85
CA THR A 106 16.84 -8.71 -8.46
C THR A 106 17.13 -9.85 -7.51
N ASP A 107 17.92 -9.59 -6.50
CA ASP A 107 18.25 -10.54 -5.42
C ASP A 107 17.31 -10.37 -4.23
N CYS A 108 16.90 -9.14 -3.94
CA CYS A 108 16.03 -8.84 -2.82
C CYS A 108 15.09 -7.66 -3.15
N VAL A 109 13.85 -7.74 -2.70
CA VAL A 109 12.87 -6.65 -2.77
C VAL A 109 12.59 -6.13 -1.38
N ILE A 110 12.63 -4.83 -1.20
CA ILE A 110 12.07 -4.14 -0.05
C ILE A 110 10.84 -3.40 -0.53
N GLU A 111 9.68 -3.78 -0.03
CA GLU A 111 8.39 -3.18 -0.36
C GLU A 111 7.77 -2.56 0.89
N LEU A 112 7.49 -1.27 0.84
CA LEU A 112 6.76 -0.56 1.89
C LEU A 112 5.40 -0.11 1.36
N GLY A 113 4.36 -0.71 1.88
CA GLY A 113 2.97 -0.38 1.58
C GLY A 113 2.39 0.70 2.49
N GLY A 114 1.07 0.88 2.40
CA GLY A 114 0.33 1.78 3.29
C GLY A 114 0.37 1.32 4.74
N GLU A 115 0.10 0.04 4.99
CA GLU A 115 0.02 -0.55 6.33
C GLU A 115 0.92 -1.77 6.50
N ASP A 116 1.56 -2.25 5.44
CA ASP A 116 2.44 -3.40 5.47
C ASP A 116 3.86 -3.06 4.98
N ALA A 117 4.81 -3.86 5.42
CA ALA A 117 6.19 -3.84 4.99
C ALA A 117 6.64 -5.28 4.71
N LYS A 118 7.32 -5.49 3.58
CA LYS A 118 7.74 -6.81 3.12
C LYS A 118 9.19 -6.79 2.67
N ILE A 119 9.91 -7.88 2.96
CA ILE A 119 11.21 -8.19 2.33
C ILE A 119 11.06 -9.53 1.63
N LEU A 120 11.31 -9.55 0.32
CA LEU A 120 11.35 -10.76 -0.49
C LEU A 120 12.79 -11.08 -0.83
N PHE A 121 13.30 -12.19 -0.36
CA PHE A 121 14.59 -12.73 -0.78
C PHE A 121 14.36 -13.69 -1.94
N LEU A 122 15.00 -13.44 -3.07
CA LEU A 122 14.75 -14.17 -4.32
C LEU A 122 15.89 -15.12 -4.70
N THR A 123 17.03 -15.05 -3.99
CA THR A 123 18.18 -15.94 -4.19
C THR A 123 18.06 -17.19 -3.33
N ASN A 124 18.42 -18.35 -3.91
CA ASN A 124 18.35 -19.66 -3.24
C ASN A 124 16.95 -20.06 -2.77
N GLY A 125 15.95 -19.81 -3.59
CA GLY A 125 14.52 -19.96 -3.27
C GLY A 125 13.89 -18.65 -2.87
N THR A 126 12.56 -18.62 -2.81
CA THR A 126 11.83 -17.43 -2.40
C THR A 126 11.51 -17.51 -0.91
N GLU A 127 11.99 -16.55 -0.14
CA GLU A 127 11.58 -16.35 1.25
C GLU A 127 10.96 -14.98 1.39
N VAL A 128 9.85 -14.91 2.10
CA VAL A 128 9.10 -13.67 2.33
C VAL A 128 9.02 -13.41 3.83
N ARG A 129 9.29 -12.19 4.19
CA ARG A 129 9.09 -11.69 5.55
C ARG A 129 8.26 -10.44 5.51
N MET A 130 7.23 -10.43 6.32
CA MET A 130 6.28 -9.32 6.44
C MET A 130 6.16 -8.90 7.90
N ASN A 131 5.84 -7.62 8.11
CA ASN A 131 5.37 -7.20 9.42
C ASN A 131 4.01 -7.89 9.71
N GLY A 132 3.78 -8.16 11.00
CA GLY A 132 2.48 -8.66 11.46
C GLY A 132 1.46 -7.50 11.58
N SER A 133 0.91 -7.33 12.77
CA SER A 133 -0.13 -6.32 13.05
C SER A 133 0.41 -4.89 13.28
N CYS A 134 1.72 -4.67 13.21
CA CYS A 134 2.31 -3.37 13.52
C CYS A 134 2.56 -2.56 12.24
N ALA A 135 1.89 -1.42 12.12
CA ALA A 135 2.10 -0.48 11.01
C ALA A 135 3.40 0.35 11.11
N GLY A 136 4.23 0.13 12.15
CA GLY A 136 5.54 0.78 12.26
C GLY A 136 6.44 0.45 11.09
N GLY A 137 7.07 1.47 10.49
CA GLY A 137 7.89 1.29 9.28
C GLY A 137 7.12 1.31 7.97
N THR A 138 5.83 1.67 7.98
CA THR A 138 4.95 1.72 6.81
C THR A 138 4.55 3.15 6.45
N GLY A 139 3.80 3.31 5.35
CA GLY A 139 3.28 4.60 4.92
C GLY A 139 2.40 5.27 5.97
N ALA A 140 1.52 4.51 6.64
CA ALA A 140 0.67 5.03 7.71
C ALA A 140 1.47 5.61 8.89
N PHE A 141 2.59 4.98 9.24
CA PHE A 141 3.50 5.53 10.25
C PHE A 141 4.13 6.85 9.78
N ILE A 142 4.59 6.91 8.53
CA ILE A 142 5.16 8.14 7.96
C ILE A 142 4.13 9.27 7.94
N ASP A 143 2.89 8.99 7.51
CA ASP A 143 1.78 9.95 7.50
C ASP A 143 1.43 10.46 8.91
N GLN A 144 1.45 9.58 9.92
CA GLN A 144 1.25 9.97 11.32
C GLN A 144 2.37 10.89 11.84
N MET A 145 3.62 10.61 11.49
CA MET A 145 4.76 11.44 11.90
C MET A 145 4.76 12.78 11.17
N ALA A 146 4.41 12.81 9.90
CA ALA A 146 4.23 14.04 9.13
C ALA A 146 3.13 14.93 9.76
N THR A 147 1.99 14.32 10.13
CA THR A 147 0.91 15.01 10.86
C THR A 147 1.39 15.58 12.20
N LEU A 148 2.20 14.84 12.96
CA LEU A 148 2.79 15.30 14.22
C LEU A 148 3.69 16.53 14.03
N LEU A 149 4.43 16.56 12.91
CA LEU A 149 5.26 17.70 12.52
C LEU A 149 4.46 18.80 11.81
N LYS A 150 3.14 18.65 11.64
CA LYS A 150 2.23 19.59 10.96
C LYS A 150 2.62 19.85 9.49
N MET A 151 2.98 18.81 8.78
CA MET A 151 3.37 18.86 7.37
C MET A 151 2.82 17.65 6.60
N SER A 152 2.82 17.72 5.28
CA SER A 152 2.57 16.57 4.41
C SER A 152 3.79 15.65 4.36
N ALA A 153 3.61 14.42 3.85
CA ALA A 153 4.73 13.48 3.64
C ALA A 153 5.78 14.05 2.66
N ASP A 154 5.34 14.76 1.64
CA ASP A 154 6.25 15.42 0.67
C ASP A 154 7.07 16.55 1.31
N GLU A 155 6.43 17.38 2.13
CA GLU A 155 7.12 18.42 2.90
C GLU A 155 8.11 17.81 3.88
N MET A 156 7.74 16.71 4.55
CA MET A 156 8.63 15.99 5.45
C MET A 156 9.85 15.41 4.71
N ASN A 157 9.66 14.87 3.50
CA ASN A 157 10.79 14.41 2.68
C ASN A 157 11.74 15.56 2.32
N LYS A 158 11.20 16.70 1.84
CA LYS A 158 11.99 17.88 1.50
C LYS A 158 12.71 18.45 2.72
N ALA A 159 12.06 18.50 3.87
CA ALA A 159 12.67 18.91 5.12
C ALA A 159 13.85 18.00 5.49
N ALA A 160 13.64 16.68 5.44
CA ALA A 160 14.66 15.70 5.78
C ALA A 160 15.93 15.80 4.90
N GLU A 161 15.79 16.24 3.63
CA GLU A 161 16.94 16.50 2.74
C GLU A 161 17.89 17.61 3.25
N GLN A 162 17.37 18.49 4.12
CA GLN A 162 18.11 19.61 4.71
C GLN A 162 18.64 19.32 6.12
N ALA A 163 18.55 18.06 6.56
CA ALA A 163 19.00 17.66 7.89
C ALA A 163 20.53 17.80 8.03
N GLN A 164 20.95 18.22 9.20
CA GLN A 164 22.36 18.32 9.58
C GLN A 164 22.81 17.21 10.52
N ARG A 165 21.84 16.61 11.22
CA ARG A 165 22.07 15.50 12.16
C ARG A 165 20.82 14.67 12.32
N THR A 166 20.96 13.52 12.97
CA THR A 166 19.82 12.65 13.32
C THR A 166 19.83 12.37 14.82
N TYR A 167 18.63 12.21 15.37
CA TYR A 167 18.39 11.80 16.76
C TYR A 167 18.04 10.31 16.82
N THR A 168 18.27 9.69 17.98
CA THR A 168 17.78 8.33 18.23
C THR A 168 16.29 8.37 18.51
N ILE A 169 15.53 7.70 17.66
CA ILE A 169 14.08 7.50 17.81
C ILE A 169 13.82 6.00 17.88
N ALA A 170 12.93 5.58 18.79
CA ALA A 170 12.55 4.17 18.93
C ALA A 170 12.04 3.59 17.61
N SER A 171 12.63 2.49 17.18
CA SER A 171 12.36 1.83 15.91
C SER A 171 11.50 0.56 16.04
N ARG A 172 10.74 0.41 17.15
CA ARG A 172 9.95 -0.80 17.40
C ARG A 172 8.43 -0.58 17.39
N CYS A 173 7.99 0.62 17.74
CA CYS A 173 6.56 0.91 17.86
C CYS A 173 6.30 2.38 17.56
N GLY A 174 5.29 2.67 16.73
CA GLY A 174 4.90 4.03 16.39
C GLY A 174 4.51 4.89 17.61
N VAL A 175 3.96 4.28 18.67
CA VAL A 175 3.65 4.98 19.91
C VAL A 175 4.92 5.46 20.62
N PHE A 176 5.93 4.60 20.76
CA PHE A 176 7.21 4.98 21.36
C PHE A 176 7.98 5.97 20.50
N ALA A 177 7.95 5.81 19.17
CA ALA A 177 8.53 6.79 18.26
C ALA A 177 7.93 8.18 18.46
N LYS A 178 6.59 8.28 18.62
CA LYS A 178 5.91 9.54 18.92
C LYS A 178 6.35 10.12 20.26
N SER A 179 6.53 9.27 21.28
CA SER A 179 6.99 9.70 22.61
C SER A 179 8.42 10.22 22.59
N ASP A 180 9.26 9.76 21.66
CA ASP A 180 10.64 10.27 21.48
C ASP A 180 10.65 11.56 20.65
N VAL A 181 9.78 11.68 19.66
CA VAL A 181 9.69 12.86 18.79
C VAL A 181 9.15 14.08 19.55
N GLN A 182 8.14 13.90 20.40
CA GLN A 182 7.49 15.01 21.09
C GLN A 182 8.44 15.83 21.98
N PRO A 183 9.33 15.24 22.79
CA PRO A 183 10.35 16.00 23.53
C PRO A 183 11.31 16.79 22.63
N LEU A 184 11.70 16.24 21.48
CA LEU A 184 12.57 16.94 20.53
C LEU A 184 11.88 18.22 19.99
N ILE A 185 10.58 18.11 19.66
CA ILE A 185 9.78 19.28 19.25
C ILE A 185 9.73 20.31 20.38
N ASN A 186 9.45 19.88 21.61
CA ASN A 186 9.32 20.77 22.77
C ASN A 186 10.66 21.46 23.13
N GLN A 187 11.78 20.84 22.83
CA GLN A 187 13.12 21.40 23.03
C GLN A 187 13.59 22.31 21.88
N GLY A 188 12.76 22.49 20.84
CA GLY A 188 13.08 23.33 19.69
C GLY A 188 14.11 22.72 18.74
N ALA A 189 14.21 21.39 18.70
CA ALA A 189 15.03 20.70 17.70
C ALA A 189 14.56 21.06 16.28
N ARG A 190 15.50 21.15 15.33
CA ARG A 190 15.17 21.47 13.96
C ARG A 190 14.26 20.40 13.36
N THR A 191 13.19 20.82 12.70
CA THR A 191 12.21 19.94 12.09
C THR A 191 12.84 19.03 11.03
N GLU A 192 13.81 19.54 10.29
CA GLU A 192 14.58 18.82 9.27
C GLU A 192 15.33 17.64 9.88
N ASP A 193 15.97 17.84 11.02
CA ASP A 193 16.72 16.81 11.74
C ASP A 193 15.79 15.75 12.33
N ILE A 194 14.61 16.18 12.83
CA ILE A 194 13.56 15.24 13.32
C ILE A 194 13.01 14.40 12.15
N ALA A 195 12.71 15.02 11.01
CA ALA A 195 12.20 14.34 9.82
C ALA A 195 13.17 13.26 9.32
N ALA A 196 14.46 13.58 9.21
CA ALA A 196 15.49 12.61 8.84
C ALA A 196 15.61 11.47 9.87
N SER A 197 15.47 11.79 11.16
CA SER A 197 15.52 10.81 12.25
C SER A 197 14.35 9.82 12.19
N ILE A 198 13.17 10.30 11.79
CA ILE A 198 11.97 9.45 11.57
C ILE A 198 12.24 8.47 10.43
N TYR A 199 12.76 8.91 9.27
CA TYR A 199 13.09 7.99 8.16
C TYR A 199 14.14 6.96 8.58
N LYS A 200 15.15 7.35 9.34
CA LYS A 200 16.14 6.42 9.89
C LYS A 200 15.52 5.39 10.84
N ALA A 201 14.54 5.79 11.65
CA ALA A 201 13.78 4.87 12.51
C ALA A 201 12.96 3.88 11.69
N VAL A 202 12.32 4.30 10.59
CA VAL A 202 11.61 3.42 9.63
C VAL A 202 12.55 2.37 9.07
N VAL A 203 13.72 2.77 8.60
CA VAL A 203 14.75 1.86 8.05
C VAL A 203 15.20 0.85 9.09
N ASN A 204 15.57 1.32 10.28
CA ASN A 204 16.04 0.46 11.36
C ASN A 204 14.96 -0.56 11.77
N GLN A 205 13.70 -0.12 11.84
CA GLN A 205 12.58 -1.00 12.16
C GLN A 205 12.36 -2.06 11.10
N THR A 206 12.39 -1.68 9.82
CA THR A 206 12.22 -2.60 8.70
C THR A 206 13.32 -3.65 8.68
N ILE A 207 14.59 -3.22 8.79
CA ILE A 207 15.72 -4.13 8.79
C ILE A 207 15.70 -5.04 10.02
N ALA A 208 15.60 -4.49 11.23
CA ALA A 208 15.64 -5.28 12.46
C ALA A 208 14.44 -6.22 12.59
N GLY A 209 13.24 -5.74 12.21
CA GLY A 209 12.00 -6.51 12.33
C GLY A 209 11.87 -7.60 11.28
N LEU A 210 12.27 -7.34 10.04
CA LEU A 210 12.02 -8.25 8.92
C LEU A 210 13.26 -9.05 8.50
N ALA A 211 14.46 -8.47 8.50
CA ALA A 211 15.64 -9.22 8.09
C ALA A 211 16.03 -10.32 9.09
N GLN A 212 15.81 -10.10 10.40
CA GLN A 212 16.04 -11.09 11.46
C GLN A 212 17.39 -11.80 11.33
N GLY A 213 18.46 -11.03 11.05
CA GLY A 213 19.82 -11.54 10.87
C GLY A 213 20.15 -12.08 9.47
N ARG A 214 19.18 -12.22 8.56
CA ARG A 214 19.49 -12.57 7.17
C ARG A 214 20.05 -11.34 6.44
N PRO A 215 21.22 -11.45 5.77
CA PRO A 215 21.80 -10.32 5.05
C PRO A 215 20.93 -9.88 3.88
N ILE A 216 20.62 -8.59 3.81
CA ILE A 216 20.02 -7.95 2.65
C ILE A 216 21.17 -7.47 1.77
N LYS A 217 21.38 -8.08 0.61
CA LYS A 217 22.52 -7.82 -0.26
C LYS A 217 22.21 -8.16 -1.73
N GLY A 218 23.08 -7.74 -2.63
CA GLY A 218 22.94 -7.93 -4.08
C GLY A 218 22.15 -6.79 -4.73
N ASN A 219 21.41 -7.10 -5.78
CA ASN A 219 20.58 -6.14 -6.48
C ASN A 219 19.28 -5.94 -5.71
N ILE A 220 19.19 -4.83 -5.00
CA ILE A 220 18.02 -4.49 -4.17
C ILE A 220 17.00 -3.70 -5.01
N LEU A 221 15.75 -4.11 -4.96
CA LEU A 221 14.63 -3.41 -5.60
C LEU A 221 13.75 -2.75 -4.54
N TYR A 222 13.48 -1.46 -4.72
CA TYR A 222 12.60 -0.66 -3.86
C TYR A 222 11.23 -0.51 -4.50
N LEU A 223 10.16 -0.96 -3.80
CA LEU A 223 8.79 -0.93 -4.25
C LEU A 223 7.86 -0.30 -3.21
N GLY A 224 6.68 0.10 -3.66
CA GLY A 224 5.61 0.67 -2.83
C GLY A 224 5.72 2.19 -2.63
N GLY A 225 4.64 2.79 -2.18
CA GLY A 225 4.48 4.25 -2.10
C GLY A 225 5.58 4.96 -1.31
N PRO A 226 5.85 4.60 -0.06
CA PRO A 226 6.89 5.25 0.74
C PRO A 226 8.25 5.29 0.06
N LEU A 227 8.67 4.18 -0.55
CA LEU A 227 9.97 4.10 -1.24
C LEU A 227 9.96 4.77 -2.61
N THR A 228 8.81 4.84 -3.27
CA THR A 228 8.69 5.55 -4.55
C THR A 228 8.77 7.06 -4.37
N PHE A 229 8.05 7.59 -3.39
CA PHE A 229 7.93 9.05 -3.21
C PHE A 229 9.06 9.65 -2.37
N SER A 230 9.68 8.90 -1.44
CA SER A 230 10.73 9.44 -0.58
C SER A 230 12.14 9.06 -1.04
N THR A 231 12.88 10.06 -1.54
CA THR A 231 14.31 9.95 -1.88
C THR A 231 15.16 9.72 -0.63
N VAL A 232 14.83 10.40 0.47
CA VAL A 232 15.55 10.30 1.75
C VAL A 232 15.42 8.89 2.32
N LEU A 233 14.23 8.29 2.24
CA LEU A 233 14.02 6.93 2.74
C LEU A 233 14.87 5.90 1.97
N ARG A 234 14.94 6.00 0.64
CA ARG A 234 15.81 5.14 -0.17
C ARG A 234 17.28 5.31 0.19
N LYS A 235 17.76 6.57 0.27
CA LYS A 235 19.15 6.85 0.68
C LYS A 235 19.46 6.30 2.06
N SER A 236 18.54 6.40 3.01
CA SER A 236 18.70 5.85 4.36
C SER A 236 18.80 4.32 4.35
N PHE A 237 18.08 3.62 3.45
CA PHE A 237 18.24 2.19 3.23
C PHE A 237 19.61 1.86 2.60
N ASP A 238 20.01 2.61 1.57
CA ASP A 238 21.31 2.43 0.90
C ASP A 238 22.47 2.56 1.89
N GLU A 239 22.43 3.59 2.73
CA GLU A 239 23.42 3.83 3.78
C GLU A 239 23.43 2.70 4.84
N ALA A 240 22.26 2.33 5.35
CA ALA A 240 22.15 1.32 6.40
C ALA A 240 22.55 -0.09 5.94
N LEU A 241 22.35 -0.42 4.66
CA LEU A 241 22.67 -1.70 4.07
C LEU A 241 24.01 -1.72 3.32
N ASN A 242 24.63 -0.55 3.13
CA ASN A 242 25.81 -0.34 2.29
C ASN A 242 25.62 -0.91 0.88
N VAL A 243 24.53 -0.50 0.22
CA VAL A 243 24.13 -0.89 -1.13
C VAL A 243 23.73 0.33 -1.94
N THR A 244 23.44 0.12 -3.23
CA THR A 244 22.72 1.09 -4.06
C THR A 244 21.51 0.36 -4.63
N GLY A 245 20.34 0.63 -4.07
CA GLY A 245 19.10 0.00 -4.51
C GLY A 245 18.49 0.70 -5.73
N THR A 246 17.64 0.01 -6.43
CA THR A 246 16.94 0.50 -7.62
C THR A 246 15.45 0.69 -7.31
N CYS A 247 14.91 1.87 -7.63
CA CYS A 247 13.47 2.15 -7.62
C CYS A 247 13.03 2.33 -9.08
N PRO A 248 12.36 1.35 -9.69
CA PRO A 248 11.95 1.44 -11.10
C PRO A 248 10.80 2.45 -11.28
N GLU A 249 10.60 2.93 -12.50
CA GLU A 249 9.57 3.89 -12.86
C GLU A 249 8.16 3.43 -12.40
N ASN A 250 7.85 2.15 -12.56
CA ASN A 250 6.56 1.56 -12.20
C ASN A 250 6.55 0.92 -10.80
N SER A 251 7.41 1.37 -9.88
CA SER A 251 7.59 0.81 -8.54
C SER A 251 6.31 0.75 -7.68
N LEU A 252 5.31 1.56 -7.98
CA LEU A 252 3.98 1.54 -7.35
C LEU A 252 3.10 0.39 -7.83
N LEU A 253 3.37 -0.19 -8.99
CA LEU A 253 2.44 -1.00 -9.76
C LEU A 253 2.81 -2.49 -9.81
N TYR A 254 3.87 -2.93 -9.14
CA TYR A 254 4.40 -4.29 -9.29
C TYR A 254 3.39 -5.38 -8.92
N VAL A 255 2.56 -5.15 -7.91
CA VAL A 255 1.47 -6.09 -7.57
C VAL A 255 0.44 -6.15 -8.70
N ALA A 256 -0.03 -5.02 -9.21
CA ALA A 256 -0.98 -4.96 -10.32
C ALA A 256 -0.39 -5.54 -11.61
N LEU A 257 0.90 -5.26 -11.90
CA LEU A 257 1.63 -5.84 -13.05
C LEU A 257 1.69 -7.36 -12.95
N GLY A 258 2.02 -7.90 -11.78
CA GLY A 258 2.06 -9.34 -11.56
C GLY A 258 0.69 -9.99 -11.67
N ALA A 259 -0.35 -9.34 -11.16
CA ALA A 259 -1.73 -9.77 -11.32
C ALA A 259 -2.10 -9.83 -12.82
N ALA A 260 -1.83 -8.76 -13.59
CA ALA A 260 -2.09 -8.75 -15.03
C ALA A 260 -1.33 -9.85 -15.79
N LEU A 261 -0.06 -10.08 -15.45
CA LEU A 261 0.76 -11.13 -16.06
C LEU A 261 0.23 -12.54 -15.79
N TYR A 262 -0.46 -12.72 -14.68
CA TYR A 262 -1.02 -14.01 -14.25
C TYR A 262 -2.48 -14.20 -14.66
N ALA A 263 -3.15 -13.18 -15.18
CA ALA A 263 -4.53 -13.23 -15.61
C ALA A 263 -4.73 -14.26 -16.75
N ASP A 264 -5.64 -15.20 -16.57
CA ASP A 264 -5.90 -16.31 -17.50
C ASP A 264 -7.38 -16.46 -17.94
N LYS A 265 -8.30 -15.73 -17.29
CA LYS A 265 -9.73 -15.74 -17.59
C LYS A 265 -10.19 -14.42 -18.17
N GLU A 266 -11.07 -14.50 -19.19
CA GLU A 266 -11.63 -13.35 -19.89
C GLU A 266 -12.90 -12.84 -19.19
N PHE A 267 -13.01 -11.51 -19.09
CA PHE A 267 -14.15 -10.79 -18.53
C PHE A 267 -14.47 -9.56 -19.37
N VAL A 268 -15.73 -9.14 -19.35
CA VAL A 268 -16.16 -7.80 -19.74
C VAL A 268 -16.18 -6.95 -18.46
N LEU A 269 -15.41 -5.88 -18.40
CA LEU A 269 -15.19 -5.14 -17.15
C LEU A 269 -16.47 -4.49 -16.61
N THR A 270 -17.38 -4.05 -17.49
CA THR A 270 -18.68 -3.52 -17.08
C THR A 270 -19.58 -4.58 -16.44
N GLU A 271 -19.48 -5.87 -16.84
CA GLU A 271 -20.21 -6.96 -16.19
C GLU A 271 -19.66 -7.25 -14.79
N VAL A 272 -18.32 -7.17 -14.63
CA VAL A 272 -17.66 -7.28 -13.32
C VAL A 272 -18.10 -6.13 -12.41
N ALA A 273 -18.09 -4.89 -12.90
CA ALA A 273 -18.58 -3.74 -12.14
C ALA A 273 -20.05 -3.90 -11.71
N ALA A 274 -20.93 -4.43 -12.62
CA ALA A 274 -22.32 -4.72 -12.28
C ALA A 274 -22.48 -5.86 -11.26
N ALA A 275 -21.55 -6.82 -11.23
CA ALA A 275 -21.53 -7.85 -10.19
C ALA A 275 -21.19 -7.25 -8.82
N LEU A 276 -20.25 -6.30 -8.76
CA LEU A 276 -19.94 -5.57 -7.54
C LEU A 276 -21.08 -4.68 -7.06
N ASP A 277 -21.90 -4.09 -7.97
CA ASP A 277 -23.12 -3.36 -7.60
C ASP A 277 -24.11 -4.28 -6.85
N ARG A 278 -24.32 -5.50 -7.35
CA ARG A 278 -25.18 -6.49 -6.70
C ARG A 278 -24.64 -6.94 -5.34
N TYR A 279 -23.33 -7.14 -5.24
CA TYR A 279 -22.68 -7.47 -3.97
C TYR A 279 -22.88 -6.37 -2.93
N ALA A 280 -22.69 -5.08 -3.30
CA ALA A 280 -22.94 -3.94 -2.44
C ALA A 280 -24.36 -3.93 -1.86
N ALA A 281 -25.33 -4.25 -2.70
CA ALA A 281 -26.75 -4.27 -2.30
C ALA A 281 -27.12 -5.44 -1.36
N THR A 282 -26.33 -6.51 -1.35
CA THR A 282 -26.60 -7.73 -0.59
C THR A 282 -25.64 -8.00 0.56
N ALA A 283 -24.51 -7.28 0.60
CA ALA A 283 -23.50 -7.49 1.63
C ALA A 283 -24.03 -7.06 3.00
N THR A 284 -24.26 -8.03 3.86
CA THR A 284 -24.57 -7.82 5.27
C THR A 284 -23.33 -8.18 6.08
N TYR A 285 -22.77 -7.18 6.73
CA TYR A 285 -21.72 -7.44 7.71
C TYR A 285 -22.36 -7.89 9.02
N ALA A 286 -21.83 -8.96 9.61
CA ALA A 286 -22.18 -9.33 10.96
C ALA A 286 -21.80 -8.15 11.88
N SER A 287 -22.77 -7.46 12.42
CA SER A 287 -22.58 -6.37 13.37
C SER A 287 -23.08 -6.82 14.73
N GLU A 288 -22.31 -6.50 15.76
CA GLU A 288 -22.81 -6.63 17.11
C GLU A 288 -23.99 -5.66 17.31
N PRO A 289 -24.96 -6.01 18.13
CA PRO A 289 -26.04 -5.09 18.46
C PRO A 289 -25.48 -3.81 19.08
N PRO A 290 -26.14 -2.66 18.88
CA PRO A 290 -25.70 -1.41 19.47
C PRO A 290 -25.63 -1.56 20.99
N LEU A 291 -24.68 -0.86 21.63
CA LEU A 291 -24.47 -0.90 23.09
C LEU A 291 -25.73 -0.56 23.90
N PHE A 292 -26.63 0.23 23.32
CA PHE A 292 -27.92 0.62 23.88
C PHE A 292 -28.99 0.44 22.82
N ALA A 293 -30.08 -0.24 23.16
CA ALA A 293 -31.21 -0.46 22.28
C ALA A 293 -32.07 0.80 22.12
N SER A 294 -32.02 1.73 23.09
CA SER A 294 -32.80 2.96 23.08
C SER A 294 -32.07 4.13 23.76
N LYS A 295 -32.57 5.33 23.53
CA LYS A 295 -32.06 6.54 24.16
C LYS A 295 -32.26 6.51 25.70
N GLU A 296 -33.37 5.95 26.15
CA GLU A 296 -33.68 5.79 27.58
C GLU A 296 -32.70 4.85 28.29
N GLU A 297 -32.28 3.80 27.61
CA GLU A 297 -31.26 2.88 28.13
C GLU A 297 -29.92 3.58 28.30
N TYR A 298 -29.50 4.37 27.30
CA TYR A 298 -28.31 5.22 27.39
C TYR A 298 -28.40 6.24 28.51
N GLU A 299 -29.54 6.94 28.65
CA GLU A 299 -29.73 7.93 29.71
C GLU A 299 -29.68 7.29 31.09
N THR A 300 -30.26 6.10 31.28
CA THR A 300 -30.18 5.32 32.50
C THR A 300 -28.74 4.93 32.83
N PHE A 301 -28.01 4.43 31.86
CA PHE A 301 -26.58 4.11 31.99
C PHE A 301 -25.78 5.35 32.39
N HIS A 302 -25.97 6.46 31.68
CA HIS A 302 -25.28 7.72 31.91
C HIS A 302 -25.58 8.27 33.33
N ALA A 303 -26.83 8.31 33.74
CA ALA A 303 -27.25 8.78 35.08
C ALA A 303 -26.59 7.95 36.19
N ARG A 304 -26.57 6.62 36.03
CA ARG A 304 -25.91 5.71 36.99
C ARG A 304 -24.43 5.99 37.12
N HIS A 305 -23.73 6.26 35.97
CA HIS A 305 -22.30 6.54 36.01
C HIS A 305 -21.99 7.92 36.57
N MET A 306 -22.81 8.92 36.26
CA MET A 306 -22.66 10.27 36.81
C MET A 306 -22.87 10.31 38.34
N SER A 307 -23.71 9.44 38.94
CA SER A 307 -23.89 9.35 40.38
C SER A 307 -22.63 8.86 41.12
N HIS A 308 -21.71 8.22 40.42
CA HIS A 308 -20.41 7.74 40.94
C HIS A 308 -19.22 8.62 40.50
N SER A 309 -19.48 9.79 39.93
CA SER A 309 -18.40 10.70 39.55
C SER A 309 -17.70 11.28 40.78
N VAL A 310 -16.35 11.17 40.77
CA VAL A 310 -15.53 11.80 41.80
C VAL A 310 -15.38 13.28 41.48
N PRO A 311 -15.61 14.23 42.44
CA PRO A 311 -15.34 15.63 42.17
C PRO A 311 -13.89 15.85 41.71
N ARG A 312 -13.70 16.60 40.66
CA ARG A 312 -12.35 17.03 40.30
C ARG A 312 -11.82 17.98 41.35
N VAL A 313 -10.71 17.62 41.99
CA VAL A 313 -9.97 18.46 42.95
C VAL A 313 -9.20 19.53 42.15
#